data_987a7f62e30beec125aa86ecc51ae93c
#
_entry.id   987a7f62e30beec125aa86ecc51ae93c
#
_cell.length_a   1.000
_cell.length_b   1.000
_cell.length_c   1.000
_cell.angle_alpha   90.00
_cell.angle_beta   90.00
_cell.angle_gamma   90.00
#
_symmetry.space_group_name_H-M   'P 1'
#
loop_
_entity.id
_entity.type
_entity.pdbx_description
1 polymer ?
#
loop_
_entity_poly.entity_id
_entity_poly.type
_entity_poly.pdbx_seq_one_letter_code
_entity_poly.pdbx_strand_id
1 'polypeptide(L)'
;EIDSRQAQIMSISQDQQRVRENMKALKGSAEEKTLVERYARQLNQQEDQMETLHKQIADLQQKRDNAQKILNNSVQQLSLEAKI
;
A
#
# COMPACT_ATOMS: atom_id res chain seq x y z
N GLU A 1 3.92 2.12 11.26
CA GLU A 1 2.99 2.63 10.23
C GLU A 1 3.15 1.96 8.87
N ILE A 2 4.38 1.68 8.44
CA ILE A 2 4.64 0.96 7.17
C ILE A 2 4.00 -0.43 7.23
N ASP A 3 4.19 -1.16 8.31
CA ASP A 3 3.63 -2.51 8.48
C ASP A 3 2.11 -2.49 8.45
N SER A 4 1.48 -1.50 9.07
CA SER A 4 0.03 -1.34 9.07
C SER A 4 -0.50 -1.10 7.65
N ARG A 5 0.17 -0.27 6.86
CA ARG A 5 -0.22 0.02 5.49
C ARG A 5 0.00 -1.17 4.56
N GLN A 6 1.08 -1.93 4.77
CA GLN A 6 1.31 -3.18 4.03
C GLN A 6 0.24 -4.22 4.32
N ALA A 7 -0.21 -4.32 5.58
CA ALA A 7 -1.32 -5.19 5.96
C ALA A 7 -2.63 -4.77 5.29
N GLN A 8 -2.87 -3.46 5.16
CA GLN A 8 -4.04 -2.94 4.45
C GLN A 8 -4.01 -3.30 2.96
N ILE A 9 -2.85 -3.17 2.32
CA ILE A 9 -2.67 -3.54 0.92
C ILE A 9 -2.96 -5.03 0.72
N MET A 10 -2.46 -5.89 1.59
CA MET A 10 -2.70 -7.32 1.53
C MET A 10 -4.20 -7.65 1.67
N SER A 11 -4.88 -7.02 2.61
CA SER A 11 -6.31 -7.17 2.82
C SER A 11 -7.11 -6.76 1.58
N ILE A 12 -6.76 -5.63 0.97
CA ILE A 12 -7.42 -5.15 -0.26
C ILE A 12 -7.18 -6.13 -1.41
N SER A 13 -5.97 -6.65 -1.55
CA SER A 13 -5.65 -7.62 -2.60
C SER A 13 -6.47 -8.91 -2.46
N GLN A 14 -6.66 -9.39 -1.24
CA GLN A 14 -7.52 -10.55 -0.97
C GLN A 14 -8.98 -10.28 -1.32
N ASP A 15 -9.47 -9.09 -0.99
CA ASP A 15 -10.83 -8.66 -1.35
C ASP A 15 -11.00 -8.59 -2.86
N GLN A 16 -10.02 -8.06 -3.59
CA GLN A 16 -10.06 -7.99 -5.05
C GLN A 16 -10.15 -9.37 -5.67
N GLN A 17 -9.41 -10.34 -5.14
CA GLN A 17 -9.47 -11.72 -5.63
C GLN A 17 -10.87 -12.31 -5.43
N ARG A 18 -11.48 -12.10 -4.26
CA ARG A 18 -12.84 -12.55 -3.98
C ARG A 18 -13.86 -11.91 -4.92
N VAL A 19 -13.72 -10.60 -5.18
CA VAL A 19 -14.60 -9.89 -6.11
C VAL A 19 -14.48 -10.46 -7.52
N ARG A 20 -13.28 -10.73 -7.99
CA ARG A 20 -13.04 -11.33 -9.31
C ARG A 20 -13.68 -12.73 -9.41
N GLU A 21 -13.55 -13.54 -8.37
CA GLU A 21 -14.18 -14.85 -8.32
C GLU A 21 -15.70 -14.75 -8.37
N ASN A 22 -16.28 -13.79 -7.64
CA ASN A 22 -17.72 -13.54 -7.68
C ASN A 22 -18.19 -13.09 -9.06
N MET A 23 -17.40 -12.27 -9.76
CA MET A 23 -17.71 -11.86 -11.14
C MET A 23 -17.75 -13.06 -12.08
N LYS A 24 -16.81 -14.00 -11.94
CA LYS A 24 -16.78 -15.23 -12.74
C LYS A 24 -18.02 -16.09 -12.49
N ALA A 25 -18.44 -16.21 -11.23
CA ALA A 25 -19.60 -16.99 -10.84
C ALA A 25 -20.91 -16.43 -11.39
N LEU A 26 -20.96 -15.13 -11.66
CA LEU A 26 -22.16 -14.44 -12.18
C LEU A 26 -22.24 -14.44 -13.70
N LYS A 27 -21.23 -14.91 -14.38
CA LYS A 27 -21.19 -14.93 -15.84
C LYS A 27 -22.35 -15.70 -16.42
N GLY A 28 -23.12 -15.05 -17.30
CA GLY A 28 -24.30 -15.64 -17.93
C GLY A 28 -25.62 -15.44 -17.18
N SER A 29 -25.63 -14.80 -16.00
CA SER A 29 -26.85 -14.49 -15.27
C SER A 29 -27.51 -13.22 -15.81
N ALA A 30 -28.83 -13.10 -15.57
CA ALA A 30 -29.60 -11.91 -15.97
C ALA A 30 -29.11 -10.64 -15.24
N GLU A 31 -28.53 -10.78 -14.06
CA GLU A 31 -28.05 -9.69 -13.23
C GLU A 31 -26.56 -9.38 -13.47
N GLU A 32 -25.92 -10.13 -14.33
CA GLU A 32 -24.48 -10.06 -14.58
C GLU A 32 -24.00 -8.64 -14.84
N LYS A 33 -24.68 -7.93 -15.76
CA LYS A 33 -24.23 -6.60 -16.17
C LYS A 33 -24.19 -5.63 -14.99
N THR A 34 -25.25 -5.56 -14.19
CA THR A 34 -25.34 -4.64 -13.04
C THR A 34 -24.30 -4.99 -11.98
N LEU A 35 -24.14 -6.28 -11.68
CA LEU A 35 -23.21 -6.75 -10.67
C LEU A 35 -21.76 -6.58 -11.12
N VAL A 36 -21.47 -6.84 -12.39
CA VAL A 36 -20.14 -6.63 -12.97
C VAL A 36 -19.76 -5.14 -12.90
N GLU A 37 -20.67 -4.25 -13.23
CA GLU A 37 -20.43 -2.81 -13.12
C GLU A 37 -20.14 -2.38 -11.68
N ARG A 38 -20.89 -2.93 -10.72
CA ARG A 38 -20.68 -2.67 -9.29
C ARG A 38 -19.32 -3.15 -8.83
N TYR A 39 -18.95 -4.37 -9.17
CA TYR A 39 -17.66 -4.94 -8.81
C TYR A 39 -16.50 -4.22 -9.49
N ALA A 40 -16.67 -3.81 -10.75
CA ALA A 40 -15.66 -3.03 -11.44
C ALA A 40 -15.38 -1.69 -10.73
N ARG A 41 -16.44 -1.01 -10.28
CA ARG A 41 -16.26 0.23 -9.50
C ARG A 41 -15.54 -0.04 -8.17
N GLN A 42 -15.89 -1.12 -7.50
CA GLN A 42 -15.22 -1.51 -6.25
C GLN A 42 -13.74 -1.78 -6.48
N LEU A 43 -13.39 -2.51 -7.55
CA LEU A 43 -12.01 -2.78 -7.90
C LEU A 43 -11.23 -1.50 -8.19
N ASN A 44 -11.84 -0.55 -8.92
CA ASN A 44 -11.20 0.73 -9.22
C ASN A 44 -10.95 1.54 -7.96
N GLN A 45 -11.89 1.58 -7.03
CA GLN A 45 -11.71 2.25 -5.74
C GLN A 45 -10.59 1.61 -4.93
N GLN A 46 -10.52 0.29 -4.93
CA GLN A 46 -9.47 -0.45 -4.24
C GLN A 46 -8.10 -0.21 -4.84
N GLU A 47 -8.00 -0.13 -6.18
CA GLU A 47 -6.76 0.23 -6.87
C GLU A 47 -6.28 1.62 -6.46
N ASP A 48 -7.19 2.60 -6.41
CA ASP A 48 -6.87 3.95 -5.98
C ASP A 48 -6.40 3.98 -4.52
N GLN A 49 -7.04 3.21 -3.65
CA GLN A 49 -6.62 3.08 -2.25
C GLN A 49 -5.23 2.48 -2.14
N MET A 50 -4.94 1.43 -2.91
CA MET A 50 -3.62 0.80 -2.92
C MET A 50 -2.55 1.75 -3.43
N GLU A 51 -2.84 2.52 -4.48
CA GLU A 51 -1.91 3.53 -4.98
C GLU A 51 -1.58 4.56 -3.91
N THR A 52 -2.59 5.06 -3.21
CA THR A 52 -2.39 6.00 -2.11
C THR A 52 -1.54 5.38 -0.98
N LEU A 53 -1.81 4.14 -0.62
CA LEU A 53 -1.05 3.44 0.41
C LEU A 53 0.40 3.21 0.00
N HIS A 54 0.66 2.87 -1.26
CA HIS A 54 2.03 2.73 -1.78
C HIS A 54 2.78 4.06 -1.71
N LYS A 55 2.15 5.17 -2.06
CA LYS A 55 2.76 6.50 -1.94
C LYS A 55 3.07 6.85 -0.49
N GLN A 56 2.16 6.55 0.43
CA GLN A 56 2.38 6.79 1.85
C GLN A 56 3.54 5.96 2.39
N ILE A 57 3.66 4.71 1.98
CA ILE A 57 4.77 3.84 2.37
C ILE A 57 6.08 4.41 1.83
N ALA A 58 6.12 4.84 0.57
CA ALA A 58 7.32 5.43 -0.03
C ALA A 58 7.76 6.68 0.73
N ASP A 59 6.82 7.55 1.09
CA ASP A 59 7.11 8.75 1.87
C ASP A 59 7.66 8.41 3.27
N LEU A 60 7.08 7.43 3.94
CA LEU A 60 7.54 6.99 5.26
C LEU A 60 8.93 6.37 5.19
N GLN A 61 9.21 5.58 4.15
CA GLN A 61 10.54 5.01 3.93
C GLN A 61 11.58 6.09 3.70
N GLN A 62 11.24 7.12 2.91
CA GLN A 62 12.14 8.24 2.65
C GLN A 62 12.44 9.01 3.94
N LYS A 63 11.43 9.29 4.75
CA LYS A 63 11.60 9.94 6.05
C LYS A 63 12.49 9.13 6.98
N ARG A 64 12.29 7.83 7.03
CA ARG A 64 13.11 6.91 7.81
C ARG A 64 14.57 6.96 7.35
N ASP A 65 14.80 6.89 6.04
CA ASP A 65 16.13 6.89 5.47
C ASP A 65 16.84 8.22 5.73
N ASN A 66 16.13 9.33 5.62
CA ASN A 66 16.67 10.65 5.95
C ASN A 66 17.05 10.77 7.42
N ALA A 67 16.18 10.29 8.30
CA ALA A 67 16.47 10.28 9.74
C ALA A 67 17.69 9.42 10.07
N GLN A 68 17.83 8.27 9.40
CA GLN A 68 18.98 7.40 9.56
C GLN A 68 20.29 8.07 9.12
N LYS A 69 20.25 8.80 8.00
CA LYS A 69 21.41 9.56 7.52
C LYS A 69 21.83 10.65 8.52
N ILE A 70 20.86 11.38 9.05
CA ILE A 70 21.12 12.43 10.04
C ILE A 70 21.75 11.81 11.28
N LEU A 71 21.23 10.70 11.77
CA LEU A 71 21.75 9.99 12.92
C LEU A 71 23.20 9.53 12.66
N ASN A 72 23.46 8.91 11.51
CA ASN A 72 24.78 8.43 11.15
C ASN A 72 25.79 9.56 11.06
N ASN A 73 25.41 10.70 10.48
CA ASN A 73 26.27 11.88 10.41
C ASN A 73 26.59 12.43 11.79
N SER A 74 25.61 12.48 12.67
CA SER A 74 25.78 12.93 14.06
C SER A 74 26.75 12.03 14.83
N VAL A 75 26.63 10.71 14.67
CA VAL A 75 27.52 9.73 15.30
C VAL A 75 28.97 9.90 14.79
N GLN A 76 29.14 10.07 13.48
CA GLN A 76 30.46 10.29 12.89
C GLN A 76 31.10 11.58 13.41
N GLN A 77 30.33 12.65 13.51
CA GLN A 77 30.83 13.93 14.03
C GLN A 77 31.24 13.80 15.48
N LEU A 78 30.47 13.12 16.32
CA LEU A 78 30.84 12.86 17.72
C LEU A 78 32.15 12.05 17.83
N SER A 79 32.29 11.06 16.96
CA SER A 79 33.53 10.24 16.93
C SER A 79 34.76 11.08 16.56
N LEU A 80 34.63 12.01 15.61
CA LEU A 80 35.69 12.91 15.24
C LEU A 80 36.04 13.86 16.37
N GLU A 81 35.07 14.43 17.05
CA GLU A 81 35.28 15.31 18.20
C GLU A 81 35.97 14.59 19.36
N ALA A 82 35.64 13.33 19.59
CA ALA A 82 36.20 12.52 20.65
C ALA A 82 37.71 12.24 20.42
N LYS A 83 38.20 12.32 19.17
CA LYS A 83 39.62 12.11 18.83
C LYS A 83 40.46 13.35 18.95
N ILE A 84 39.86 14.49 19.07
CA ILE A 84 40.55 15.78 19.22
C ILE A 84 40.82 16.07 20.70
#